data_e4b40cdb261a9e5851a2a14b088a2d52
#
_entry.id   e4b40cdb261a9e5851a2a14b088a2d52
#
_cell.length_a   1.000
_cell.length_b   1.000
_cell.length_c   1.000
_cell.angle_alpha   90.00
_cell.angle_beta   90.00
_cell.angle_gamma   90.00
#
_symmetry.space_group_name_H-M   'P 1'
#
loop_
_entity.id
_entity.type
_entity.pdbx_description
1 polymer ?
#
loop_
_entity_poly.entity_id
_entity_poly.type
_entity_poly.pdbx_seq_one_letter_code
_entity_poly.pdbx_strand_id
1 'polypeptide(L)'
;MMFFKLKQIINKITNNKDGKTLIANFGYLSLLQVASYFFPLITMPYLARVIGPEGFGKIAFAAAIMVWFSTITDWGFNYTATRDVARSRENKEKVSEIFSNVLWSRMFLMLISFIILSILIIIIPKFRENSIIIYMTFLLIPGYIMFPDWFFQAIERMKYITILNLISKTFFTIAIFIFIKEKTDYIIQPLLVSLGYLVSGIIAMYYVLIKWEYKLYKPSLKAIIKTIKNSTDVFINNLMPTFYNAFSTILLGFVGGDIANGLYESGTKFTNMFQQFLGVLSRTFFPFLSRKIDKHNLYAKINIGTSVLFSLILILSAPLLVKIFYTSEFSNAISVIRITSISLIFLAIGNIYGTNYLIIIKKEKQLRNITLVSSIIGFIISFPLIYRYNVIGAALVVTITRGILGIMTMYHAKKIIKNLK
;
A
#
# COMPACT_ATOMS: atom_id res chain seq x y z
N MET A 1 11.66 33.17 -16.99
CA MET A 1 11.21 32.46 -18.19
C MET A 1 10.50 31.12 -17.85
N MET A 2 10.99 30.29 -16.93
CA MET A 2 10.37 29.02 -16.52
C MET A 2 9.02 29.19 -15.82
N PHE A 3 8.87 30.16 -14.90
CA PHE A 3 7.62 30.50 -14.21
C PHE A 3 6.51 30.98 -15.16
N PHE A 4 6.87 31.74 -16.19
CA PHE A 4 5.90 32.26 -17.20
C PHE A 4 5.38 31.11 -18.10
N LYS A 5 6.26 30.17 -18.51
CA LYS A 5 5.84 28.96 -19.24
C LYS A 5 4.98 28.02 -18.40
N LEU A 6 5.28 27.87 -17.10
CA LEU A 6 4.44 27.10 -16.17
C LEU A 6 3.06 27.74 -16.01
N LYS A 7 2.98 29.06 -15.86
CA LYS A 7 1.71 29.81 -15.77
C LYS A 7 0.88 29.68 -17.04
N GLN A 8 1.51 29.72 -18.22
CA GLN A 8 0.82 29.50 -19.51
C GLN A 8 0.33 28.06 -19.67
N ILE A 9 1.11 27.04 -19.24
CA ILE A 9 0.70 25.65 -19.26
C ILE A 9 -0.46 25.42 -18.28
N ILE A 10 -0.38 25.97 -17.07
CA ILE A 10 -1.46 25.89 -16.09
C ILE A 10 -2.72 26.57 -16.62
N ASN A 11 -2.63 27.78 -17.19
CA ASN A 11 -3.77 28.48 -17.77
C ASN A 11 -4.37 27.70 -18.97
N LYS A 12 -3.57 27.06 -19.80
CA LYS A 12 -4.05 26.23 -20.92
C LYS A 12 -4.75 24.95 -20.43
N ILE A 13 -4.29 24.37 -19.31
CA ILE A 13 -4.91 23.21 -18.67
C ILE A 13 -6.18 23.64 -17.94
N THR A 14 -6.18 24.80 -17.23
CA THR A 14 -7.34 25.28 -16.48
C THR A 14 -8.48 25.80 -17.35
N ASN A 15 -8.23 26.14 -18.61
CA ASN A 15 -9.28 26.59 -19.54
C ASN A 15 -10.02 25.44 -20.24
N ASN A 16 -9.53 24.20 -20.16
CA ASN A 16 -10.19 23.02 -20.70
C ASN A 16 -10.94 22.26 -19.59
N LYS A 17 -12.15 21.75 -19.86
CA LYS A 17 -12.98 20.98 -18.93
C LYS A 17 -12.22 19.76 -18.36
N ASP A 18 -11.50 19.04 -19.20
CA ASP A 18 -10.68 17.88 -18.81
C ASP A 18 -9.51 18.27 -17.90
N GLY A 19 -8.90 19.43 -18.16
CA GLY A 19 -7.83 19.95 -17.33
C GLY A 19 -8.30 20.37 -15.93
N LYS A 20 -9.48 20.98 -15.83
CA LYS A 20 -10.11 21.29 -14.53
C LYS A 20 -10.39 20.03 -13.72
N THR A 21 -10.94 19.01 -14.37
CA THR A 21 -11.21 17.69 -13.75
C THR A 21 -9.92 17.03 -13.27
N LEU A 22 -8.86 17.08 -14.07
CA LEU A 22 -7.54 16.51 -13.70
C LEU A 22 -6.97 17.21 -12.46
N ILE A 23 -6.98 18.55 -12.42
CA ILE A 23 -6.47 19.33 -11.28
C ILE A 23 -7.31 19.05 -10.01
N ALA A 24 -8.63 19.03 -10.14
CA ALA A 24 -9.51 18.73 -9.02
C ALA A 24 -9.27 17.31 -8.48
N ASN A 25 -9.17 16.30 -9.34
CA ASN A 25 -8.88 14.94 -8.98
C ASN A 25 -7.51 14.80 -8.30
N PHE A 26 -6.49 15.48 -8.82
CA PHE A 26 -5.17 15.53 -8.17
C PHE A 26 -5.25 16.14 -6.77
N GLY A 27 -5.98 17.26 -6.62
CA GLY A 27 -6.20 17.92 -5.33
C GLY A 27 -6.88 16.99 -4.32
N TYR A 28 -7.94 16.30 -4.72
CA TYR A 28 -8.64 15.34 -3.87
C TYR A 28 -7.75 14.18 -3.41
N LEU A 29 -7.02 13.56 -4.33
CA LEU A 29 -6.11 12.47 -3.97
C LEU A 29 -4.93 12.95 -3.11
N SER A 30 -4.42 14.16 -3.34
CA SER A 30 -3.38 14.76 -2.50
C SER A 30 -3.88 15.02 -1.08
N LEU A 31 -5.10 15.54 -0.93
CA LEU A 31 -5.73 15.75 0.37
C LEU A 31 -5.89 14.41 1.11
N LEU A 32 -6.39 13.38 0.42
CA LEU A 32 -6.51 12.04 0.99
C LEU A 32 -5.15 11.49 1.43
N GLN A 33 -4.11 11.71 0.64
CA GLN A 33 -2.75 11.26 0.97
C GLN A 33 -2.23 11.92 2.24
N VAL A 34 -2.38 13.25 2.36
CA VAL A 34 -1.99 14.00 3.58
C VAL A 34 -2.78 13.49 4.79
N ALA A 35 -4.09 13.36 4.66
CA ALA A 35 -4.94 12.85 5.73
C ALA A 35 -4.55 11.43 6.16
N SER A 36 -4.16 10.57 5.21
CA SER A 36 -3.73 9.20 5.49
C SER A 36 -2.48 9.10 6.37
N TYR A 37 -1.69 10.18 6.47
CA TYR A 37 -0.57 10.29 7.41
C TYR A 37 -0.97 10.97 8.71
N PHE A 38 -1.82 11.99 8.63
CA PHE A 38 -2.21 12.78 9.78
C PHE A 38 -3.01 11.97 10.81
N PHE A 39 -3.99 11.19 10.38
CA PHE A 39 -4.81 10.38 11.29
C PHE A 39 -4.00 9.36 12.11
N PRO A 40 -3.10 8.56 11.52
CA PRO A 40 -2.23 7.69 12.32
C PRO A 40 -1.32 8.43 13.30
N LEU A 41 -0.79 9.60 12.93
CA LEU A 41 0.06 10.40 13.84
C LEU A 41 -0.68 10.86 15.09
N ILE A 42 -1.99 11.12 14.99
CA ILE A 42 -2.83 11.47 16.14
C ILE A 42 -3.14 10.25 17.01
N THR A 43 -3.48 9.12 16.39
CA THR A 43 -3.91 7.92 17.13
C THR A 43 -2.74 7.13 17.72
N MET A 44 -1.58 7.17 17.08
CA MET A 44 -0.40 6.38 17.46
C MET A 44 0.07 6.60 18.92
N PRO A 45 0.24 7.87 19.39
CA PRO A 45 0.68 8.12 20.76
C PRO A 45 -0.34 7.62 21.79
N TYR A 46 -1.62 7.74 21.51
CA TYR A 46 -2.69 7.26 22.36
C TYR A 46 -2.68 5.73 22.45
N LEU A 47 -2.72 5.07 21.30
CA LEU A 47 -2.72 3.61 21.24
C LEU A 47 -1.45 3.03 21.89
N ALA A 48 -0.27 3.63 21.66
CA ALA A 48 0.96 3.17 22.29
C ALA A 48 0.91 3.16 23.81
N ARG A 49 0.25 4.16 24.41
CA ARG A 49 0.09 4.25 25.86
C ARG A 49 -0.97 3.29 26.41
N VAL A 50 -2.04 3.06 25.65
CA VAL A 50 -3.17 2.25 26.12
C VAL A 50 -2.92 0.76 25.91
N ILE A 51 -2.61 0.35 24.67
CA ILE A 51 -2.49 -1.07 24.32
C ILE A 51 -1.06 -1.61 24.34
N GLY A 52 -0.06 -0.73 24.44
CA GLY A 52 1.36 -1.09 24.50
C GLY A 52 1.90 -1.83 23.29
N PRO A 53 3.18 -2.28 23.34
CA PRO A 53 3.82 -2.96 22.20
C PRO A 53 3.19 -4.32 21.87
N GLU A 54 2.63 -5.03 22.84
CA GLU A 54 1.96 -6.32 22.64
C GLU A 54 0.69 -6.16 21.81
N GLY A 55 -0.19 -5.22 22.19
CA GLY A 55 -1.41 -4.92 21.41
C GLY A 55 -1.09 -4.43 20.00
N PHE A 56 -0.07 -3.56 19.84
CA PHE A 56 0.43 -3.17 18.53
C PHE A 56 0.88 -4.36 17.70
N GLY A 57 1.56 -5.32 18.32
CA GLY A 57 2.06 -6.51 17.64
C GLY A 57 0.96 -7.44 17.18
N LYS A 58 -0.07 -7.68 17.98
CA LYS A 58 -1.23 -8.50 17.60
C LYS A 58 -1.98 -7.87 16.42
N ILE A 59 -2.16 -6.55 16.45
CA ILE A 59 -2.75 -5.81 15.32
C ILE A 59 -1.87 -5.93 14.07
N ALA A 60 -0.56 -5.76 14.19
CA ALA A 60 0.38 -5.88 13.08
C ALA A 60 0.41 -7.28 12.47
N PHE A 61 0.37 -8.31 13.32
CA PHE A 61 0.30 -9.71 12.89
C PHE A 61 -0.97 -10.00 12.08
N ALA A 62 -2.13 -9.61 12.60
CA ALA A 62 -3.40 -9.76 11.89
C ALA A 62 -3.43 -8.96 10.58
N ALA A 63 -2.92 -7.72 10.60
CA ALA A 63 -2.83 -6.88 9.41
C ALA A 63 -1.91 -7.49 8.34
N ALA A 64 -0.77 -8.07 8.73
CA ALA A 64 0.15 -8.73 7.80
C ALA A 64 -0.49 -9.95 7.11
N ILE A 65 -1.30 -10.74 7.84
CA ILE A 65 -2.10 -11.82 7.26
C ILE A 65 -3.11 -11.25 6.26
N MET A 66 -3.79 -10.15 6.61
CA MET A 66 -4.79 -9.52 5.74
C MET A 66 -4.18 -8.92 4.47
N VAL A 67 -2.92 -8.51 4.46
CA VAL A 67 -2.23 -8.08 3.23
C VAL A 67 -2.24 -9.17 2.16
N TRP A 68 -2.01 -10.43 2.55
CA TRP A 68 -2.08 -11.58 1.63
C TRP A 68 -3.49 -11.78 1.08
N PHE A 69 -4.47 -11.86 1.96
CA PHE A 69 -5.86 -12.09 1.56
C PHE A 69 -6.46 -10.92 0.78
N SER A 70 -6.10 -9.69 1.13
CA SER A 70 -6.50 -8.49 0.36
C SER A 70 -5.88 -8.50 -1.03
N THR A 71 -4.60 -8.90 -1.17
CA THR A 71 -3.93 -9.03 -2.46
C THR A 71 -4.58 -10.10 -3.33
N ILE A 72 -4.95 -11.26 -2.75
CA ILE A 72 -5.69 -12.32 -3.44
C ILE A 72 -7.06 -11.81 -3.87
N THR A 73 -7.80 -11.12 -3.01
CA THR A 73 -9.14 -10.64 -3.29
C THR A 73 -9.13 -9.50 -4.32
N ASP A 74 -8.11 -8.65 -4.32
CA ASP A 74 -7.95 -7.61 -5.32
C ASP A 74 -7.53 -8.14 -6.69
N TRP A 75 -6.73 -9.20 -6.73
CA TRP A 75 -6.24 -9.88 -7.94
C TRP A 75 -5.73 -8.95 -9.06
N GLY A 76 -5.36 -7.72 -8.71
CA GLY A 76 -4.91 -6.71 -9.67
C GLY A 76 -6.03 -6.00 -10.43
N PHE A 77 -7.30 -6.19 -10.04
CA PHE A 77 -8.45 -5.52 -10.66
C PHE A 77 -8.37 -4.00 -10.57
N ASN A 78 -7.69 -3.46 -9.56
CA ASN A 78 -7.46 -2.01 -9.45
C ASN A 78 -6.80 -1.40 -10.69
N TYR A 79 -6.01 -2.16 -11.45
CA TYR A 79 -5.38 -1.69 -12.68
C TYR A 79 -6.15 -2.11 -13.92
N THR A 80 -6.51 -3.39 -14.02
CA THR A 80 -7.13 -3.95 -15.23
C THR A 80 -8.54 -3.42 -15.43
N ALA A 81 -9.37 -3.43 -14.36
CA ALA A 81 -10.74 -2.94 -14.44
C ALA A 81 -10.79 -1.42 -14.60
N THR A 82 -9.91 -0.67 -13.93
CA THR A 82 -9.80 0.79 -14.12
C THR A 82 -9.54 1.12 -15.59
N ARG A 83 -8.60 0.43 -16.23
CA ARG A 83 -8.30 0.60 -17.65
C ARG A 83 -9.50 0.28 -18.53
N ASP A 84 -10.16 -0.86 -18.28
CA ASP A 84 -11.23 -1.37 -19.14
C ASP A 84 -12.50 -0.51 -19.03
N VAL A 85 -12.82 -0.04 -17.81
CA VAL A 85 -13.91 0.93 -17.60
C VAL A 85 -13.60 2.28 -18.21
N ALA A 86 -12.37 2.79 -18.05
CA ALA A 86 -11.97 4.08 -18.63
C ALA A 86 -12.08 4.09 -20.16
N ARG A 87 -11.73 2.96 -20.82
CA ARG A 87 -11.88 2.79 -22.27
C ARG A 87 -13.33 2.64 -22.76
N SER A 88 -14.23 2.18 -21.88
CA SER A 88 -15.65 1.94 -22.20
C SER A 88 -16.56 2.99 -21.58
N ARG A 89 -16.03 4.11 -21.11
CA ARG A 89 -16.70 5.10 -20.24
C ARG A 89 -18.00 5.64 -20.82
N GLU A 90 -18.11 5.76 -22.13
CA GLU A 90 -19.30 6.28 -22.82
C GLU A 90 -20.43 5.22 -22.92
N ASN A 91 -20.09 3.94 -22.76
CA ASN A 91 -21.06 2.84 -22.82
C ASN A 91 -21.41 2.35 -21.41
N LYS A 92 -22.50 2.89 -20.84
CA LYS A 92 -22.94 2.59 -19.48
C LYS A 92 -23.26 1.11 -19.26
N GLU A 93 -23.74 0.40 -20.27
CA GLU A 93 -24.04 -1.03 -20.18
C GLU A 93 -22.74 -1.86 -20.07
N LYS A 94 -21.75 -1.54 -20.91
CA LYS A 94 -20.45 -2.20 -20.87
C LYS A 94 -19.72 -1.94 -19.57
N VAL A 95 -19.78 -0.69 -19.05
CA VAL A 95 -19.24 -0.33 -17.75
C VAL A 95 -19.92 -1.12 -16.63
N SER A 96 -21.26 -1.25 -16.67
CA SER A 96 -22.04 -2.04 -15.70
C SER A 96 -21.66 -3.52 -15.74
N GLU A 97 -21.42 -4.08 -16.94
CA GLU A 97 -20.95 -5.46 -17.11
C GLU A 97 -19.57 -5.67 -16.46
N ILE A 98 -18.61 -4.79 -16.75
CA ILE A 98 -17.26 -4.87 -16.17
C ILE A 98 -17.33 -4.73 -14.65
N PHE A 99 -18.09 -3.76 -14.14
CA PHE A 99 -18.29 -3.54 -12.72
C PHE A 99 -18.85 -4.80 -12.03
N SER A 100 -19.89 -5.39 -12.60
CA SER A 100 -20.52 -6.60 -12.08
C SER A 100 -19.55 -7.78 -12.04
N ASN A 101 -18.82 -8.00 -13.15
CA ASN A 101 -17.86 -9.10 -13.25
C ASN A 101 -16.71 -8.97 -12.23
N VAL A 102 -16.20 -7.76 -12.00
CA VAL A 102 -15.17 -7.51 -11.01
C VAL A 102 -15.72 -7.68 -9.59
N LEU A 103 -16.89 -7.13 -9.30
CA LEU A 103 -17.51 -7.27 -7.97
C LEU A 103 -17.71 -8.74 -7.61
N TRP A 104 -18.31 -9.54 -8.51
CA TRP A 104 -18.52 -10.97 -8.29
C TRP A 104 -17.22 -11.76 -8.22
N SER A 105 -16.20 -11.39 -9.01
CA SER A 105 -14.88 -12.01 -8.92
C SER A 105 -14.23 -11.77 -7.56
N ARG A 106 -14.30 -10.54 -7.04
CA ARG A 106 -13.81 -10.21 -5.69
C ARG A 106 -14.57 -10.94 -4.59
N MET A 107 -15.90 -11.02 -4.69
CA MET A 107 -16.71 -11.78 -3.73
C MET A 107 -16.38 -13.28 -3.76
N PHE A 108 -16.19 -13.86 -4.93
CA PHE A 108 -15.77 -15.25 -5.08
C PHE A 108 -14.40 -15.50 -4.44
N LEU A 109 -13.42 -14.66 -4.73
CA LEU A 109 -12.08 -14.75 -4.14
C LEU A 109 -12.09 -14.51 -2.62
N MET A 110 -12.96 -13.63 -2.12
CA MET A 110 -13.17 -13.41 -0.70
C MET A 110 -13.70 -14.65 0.00
N LEU A 111 -14.67 -15.33 -0.58
CA LEU A 111 -15.22 -16.58 -0.01
C LEU A 111 -14.12 -17.66 0.06
N ILE A 112 -13.35 -17.85 -1.00
CA ILE A 112 -12.19 -18.75 -0.99
C ILE A 112 -11.18 -18.34 0.08
N SER A 113 -10.85 -17.06 0.17
CA SER A 113 -9.93 -16.50 1.16
C SER A 113 -10.43 -16.75 2.59
N PHE A 114 -11.73 -16.58 2.84
CA PHE A 114 -12.33 -16.84 4.15
C PHE A 114 -12.25 -18.33 4.54
N ILE A 115 -12.53 -19.23 3.61
CA ILE A 115 -12.42 -20.68 3.82
C ILE A 115 -10.96 -21.05 4.14
N ILE A 116 -10.01 -20.58 3.34
CA ILE A 116 -8.58 -20.84 3.56
C ILE A 116 -8.14 -20.28 4.92
N LEU A 117 -8.52 -19.04 5.25
CA LEU A 117 -8.19 -18.42 6.54
C LEU A 117 -8.75 -19.24 7.71
N SER A 118 -10.00 -19.68 7.63
CA SER A 118 -10.64 -20.49 8.68
C SER A 118 -9.94 -21.84 8.86
N ILE A 119 -9.52 -22.49 7.78
CA ILE A 119 -8.71 -23.71 7.83
C ILE A 119 -7.35 -23.44 8.51
N LEU A 120 -6.67 -22.34 8.14
CA LEU A 120 -5.39 -21.97 8.75
C LEU A 120 -5.53 -21.68 10.25
N ILE A 121 -6.63 -21.03 10.67
CA ILE A 121 -6.93 -20.79 12.10
C ILE A 121 -7.12 -22.09 12.87
N ILE A 122 -7.73 -23.11 12.26
CA ILE A 122 -7.92 -24.41 12.90
C ILE A 122 -6.58 -25.16 13.04
N ILE A 123 -5.75 -25.12 12.00
CA ILE A 123 -4.52 -25.93 11.93
C ILE A 123 -3.36 -25.28 12.69
N ILE A 124 -3.20 -23.94 12.61
CA ILE A 124 -2.04 -23.22 13.12
C ILE A 124 -2.33 -22.67 14.53
N PRO A 125 -1.65 -23.15 15.60
CA PRO A 125 -1.91 -22.71 16.98
C PRO A 125 -1.84 -21.18 17.15
N LYS A 126 -0.82 -20.52 16.61
CA LYS A 126 -0.65 -19.07 16.69
C LYS A 126 -1.81 -18.28 16.02
N PHE A 127 -2.39 -18.82 14.95
CA PHE A 127 -3.57 -18.23 14.31
C PHE A 127 -4.82 -18.44 15.18
N ARG A 128 -4.94 -19.60 15.82
CA ARG A 128 -6.04 -19.92 16.74
C ARG A 128 -6.03 -19.02 17.96
N GLU A 129 -4.88 -18.78 18.57
CA GLU A 129 -4.69 -17.85 19.68
C GLU A 129 -5.13 -16.42 19.33
N ASN A 130 -4.89 -16.01 18.09
CA ASN A 130 -5.22 -14.69 17.58
C ASN A 130 -6.49 -14.67 16.70
N SER A 131 -7.34 -15.72 16.79
CA SER A 131 -8.49 -15.89 15.87
C SER A 131 -9.45 -14.72 15.86
N ILE A 132 -9.78 -14.18 17.04
CA ILE A 132 -10.72 -13.06 17.16
C ILE A 132 -10.21 -11.83 16.42
N ILE A 133 -8.97 -11.41 16.67
CA ILE A 133 -8.40 -10.23 16.00
C ILE A 133 -8.23 -10.45 14.51
N ILE A 134 -7.89 -11.68 14.08
CA ILE A 134 -7.75 -12.04 12.67
C ILE A 134 -9.12 -11.93 11.97
N TYR A 135 -10.20 -12.47 12.55
CA TYR A 135 -11.54 -12.34 11.96
C TYR A 135 -12.05 -10.90 11.97
N MET A 136 -11.81 -10.13 13.05
CA MET A 136 -12.17 -8.71 13.09
C MET A 136 -11.43 -7.91 12.01
N THR A 137 -10.17 -8.24 11.76
CA THR A 137 -9.39 -7.61 10.68
C THR A 137 -9.87 -8.08 9.31
N PHE A 138 -10.35 -9.34 9.16
CA PHE A 138 -10.88 -9.85 7.90
C PHE A 138 -12.12 -9.09 7.42
N LEU A 139 -12.91 -8.54 8.32
CA LEU A 139 -14.07 -7.68 7.98
C LEU A 139 -13.70 -6.45 7.14
N LEU A 140 -12.43 -6.10 7.08
CA LEU A 140 -11.91 -5.05 6.21
C LEU A 140 -12.06 -5.42 4.72
N ILE A 141 -11.97 -6.71 4.38
CA ILE A 141 -12.02 -7.18 2.98
C ILE A 141 -13.39 -6.92 2.33
N PRO A 142 -14.55 -7.32 2.92
CA PRO A 142 -15.84 -6.94 2.37
C PRO A 142 -16.03 -5.43 2.25
N GLY A 143 -15.50 -4.64 3.20
CA GLY A 143 -15.48 -3.18 3.10
C GLY A 143 -14.73 -2.68 1.86
N TYR A 144 -13.56 -3.22 1.57
CA TYR A 144 -12.79 -2.89 0.35
C TYR A 144 -13.49 -3.33 -0.94
N ILE A 145 -14.21 -4.44 -0.93
CA ILE A 145 -14.97 -4.90 -2.10
C ILE A 145 -16.11 -3.93 -2.39
N MET A 146 -16.84 -3.52 -1.35
CA MET A 146 -17.96 -2.59 -1.46
C MET A 146 -17.52 -1.16 -1.73
N PHE A 147 -16.26 -0.82 -1.46
CA PHE A 147 -15.67 0.48 -1.75
C PHE A 147 -14.83 0.44 -3.04
N PRO A 148 -15.44 0.57 -4.25
CA PRO A 148 -14.77 0.39 -5.52
C PRO A 148 -13.99 1.66 -5.92
N ASP A 149 -12.90 1.96 -5.24
CA ASP A 149 -12.02 3.10 -5.52
C ASP A 149 -11.48 3.08 -6.96
N TRP A 150 -11.15 1.92 -7.48
CA TRP A 150 -10.76 1.69 -8.87
C TRP A 150 -11.83 2.18 -9.88
N PHE A 151 -13.11 2.00 -9.53
CA PHE A 151 -14.23 2.43 -10.37
C PHE A 151 -14.37 3.95 -10.38
N PHE A 152 -14.31 4.58 -9.22
CA PHE A 152 -14.31 6.05 -9.11
C PHE A 152 -13.13 6.68 -9.85
N GLN A 153 -11.95 6.03 -9.83
CA GLN A 153 -10.79 6.45 -10.60
C GLN A 153 -11.06 6.35 -12.11
N ALA A 154 -11.64 5.23 -12.57
CA ALA A 154 -11.92 4.99 -13.98
C ALA A 154 -12.92 5.99 -14.58
N ILE A 155 -13.93 6.40 -13.81
CA ILE A 155 -14.92 7.41 -14.22
C ILE A 155 -14.52 8.84 -13.85
N GLU A 156 -13.28 9.06 -13.36
CA GLU A 156 -12.70 10.36 -12.95
C GLU A 156 -13.50 11.11 -11.88
N ARG A 157 -14.13 10.39 -10.95
CA ARG A 157 -14.87 10.94 -9.81
C ARG A 157 -14.13 10.73 -8.48
N MET A 158 -12.86 11.11 -8.43
CA MET A 158 -11.97 10.87 -7.27
C MET A 158 -12.39 11.62 -6.01
N LYS A 159 -13.23 12.66 -6.14
CA LYS A 159 -13.88 13.34 -5.01
C LYS A 159 -14.55 12.38 -4.04
N TYR A 160 -15.26 11.36 -4.57
CA TYR A 160 -15.95 10.38 -3.73
C TYR A 160 -15.00 9.49 -2.95
N ILE A 161 -13.87 9.10 -3.56
CA ILE A 161 -12.81 8.37 -2.85
C ILE A 161 -12.34 9.16 -1.65
N THR A 162 -12.03 10.44 -1.86
CA THR A 162 -11.48 11.31 -0.82
C THR A 162 -12.49 11.55 0.30
N ILE A 163 -13.70 11.98 -0.03
CA ILE A 163 -14.71 12.35 0.96
C ILE A 163 -15.09 11.13 1.82
N LEU A 164 -15.39 9.98 1.19
CA LEU A 164 -15.80 8.78 1.93
C LEU A 164 -14.68 8.25 2.82
N ASN A 165 -13.43 8.25 2.32
CA ASN A 165 -12.28 7.86 3.15
C ASN A 165 -12.04 8.84 4.31
N LEU A 166 -12.18 10.16 4.09
CA LEU A 166 -12.01 11.15 5.16
C LEU A 166 -13.07 11.01 6.23
N ILE A 167 -14.33 10.85 5.85
CA ILE A 167 -15.44 10.63 6.79
C ILE A 167 -15.17 9.37 7.61
N SER A 168 -14.85 8.25 6.95
CA SER A 168 -14.53 6.99 7.62
C SER A 168 -13.36 7.14 8.59
N LYS A 169 -12.24 7.73 8.14
CA LYS A 169 -11.03 7.93 8.97
C LYS A 169 -11.29 8.85 10.16
N THR A 170 -12.05 9.92 9.97
CA THR A 170 -12.42 10.82 11.06
C THR A 170 -13.28 10.09 12.09
N PHE A 171 -14.31 9.37 11.63
CA PHE A 171 -15.21 8.64 12.49
C PHE A 171 -14.47 7.61 13.35
N PHE A 172 -13.70 6.72 12.74
CA PHE A 172 -13.02 5.70 13.53
C PHE A 172 -11.85 6.27 14.35
N THR A 173 -11.22 7.38 13.91
CA THR A 173 -10.23 8.07 14.76
C THR A 173 -10.85 8.56 16.07
N ILE A 174 -12.02 9.18 16.00
CA ILE A 174 -12.77 9.60 17.18
C ILE A 174 -13.17 8.36 18.01
N ALA A 175 -13.68 7.33 17.36
CA ALA A 175 -14.10 6.09 18.00
C ALA A 175 -12.97 5.39 18.75
N ILE A 176 -11.73 5.43 18.26
CA ILE A 176 -10.54 4.92 18.97
C ILE A 176 -10.42 5.56 20.36
N PHE A 177 -10.55 6.89 20.46
CA PHE A 177 -10.43 7.59 21.73
C PHE A 177 -11.60 7.30 22.70
N ILE A 178 -12.76 6.91 22.17
CA ILE A 178 -13.95 6.59 22.97
C ILE A 178 -13.92 5.15 23.48
N PHE A 179 -13.60 4.20 22.59
CA PHE A 179 -13.80 2.78 22.85
C PHE A 179 -12.55 2.02 23.29
N ILE A 180 -11.35 2.52 23.03
CA ILE A 180 -10.10 1.85 23.42
C ILE A 180 -9.58 2.52 24.68
N LYS A 181 -9.73 1.87 25.84
CA LYS A 181 -9.36 2.40 27.16
C LYS A 181 -8.37 1.51 27.90
N GLU A 182 -8.37 0.21 27.61
CA GLU A 182 -7.58 -0.80 28.30
C GLU A 182 -6.70 -1.59 27.35
N LYS A 183 -5.72 -2.32 27.89
CA LYS A 183 -4.80 -3.13 27.08
C LYS A 183 -5.52 -4.19 26.26
N THR A 184 -6.62 -4.74 26.78
CA THR A 184 -7.45 -5.77 26.13
C THR A 184 -8.25 -5.25 24.94
N ASP A 185 -8.45 -3.94 24.83
CA ASP A 185 -9.24 -3.31 23.78
C ASP A 185 -8.52 -3.25 22.42
N TYR A 186 -7.31 -3.82 22.32
CA TYR A 186 -6.57 -3.85 21.04
C TYR A 186 -7.40 -4.49 19.91
N ILE A 187 -8.32 -5.40 20.22
CA ILE A 187 -9.22 -6.07 19.26
C ILE A 187 -10.20 -5.07 18.63
N ILE A 188 -10.59 -4.04 19.37
CA ILE A 188 -11.56 -3.03 18.91
C ILE A 188 -10.98 -2.19 17.77
N GLN A 189 -9.66 -1.95 17.77
CA GLN A 189 -9.01 -1.12 16.75
C GLN A 189 -9.24 -1.63 15.32
N PRO A 190 -8.93 -2.90 14.96
CA PRO A 190 -9.19 -3.41 13.61
C PRO A 190 -10.69 -3.52 13.29
N LEU A 191 -11.53 -3.78 14.31
CA LEU A 191 -12.98 -3.76 14.13
C LEU A 191 -13.48 -2.37 13.70
N LEU A 192 -13.07 -1.30 14.40
CA LEU A 192 -13.45 0.07 14.05
C LEU A 192 -12.99 0.45 12.64
N VAL A 193 -11.77 0.09 12.28
CA VAL A 193 -11.24 0.31 10.93
C VAL A 193 -12.10 -0.42 9.89
N SER A 194 -12.41 -1.68 10.13
CA SER A 194 -13.23 -2.50 9.23
C SER A 194 -14.64 -1.95 9.07
N LEU A 195 -15.28 -1.53 10.18
CA LEU A 195 -16.60 -0.89 10.15
C LEU A 195 -16.58 0.42 9.37
N GLY A 196 -15.52 1.22 9.50
CA GLY A 196 -15.35 2.43 8.72
C GLY A 196 -15.34 2.17 7.21
N TYR A 197 -14.62 1.14 6.76
CA TYR A 197 -14.62 0.73 5.35
C TYR A 197 -15.94 0.13 4.90
N LEU A 198 -16.63 -0.64 5.74
CA LEU A 198 -17.97 -1.17 5.44
C LEU A 198 -18.98 -0.06 5.24
N VAL A 199 -19.06 0.91 6.15
CA VAL A 199 -19.96 2.05 6.03
C VAL A 199 -19.66 2.86 4.76
N SER A 200 -18.39 3.17 4.51
CA SER A 200 -17.98 3.85 3.28
C SER A 200 -18.31 3.04 2.03
N GLY A 201 -18.15 1.72 2.10
CA GLY A 201 -18.50 0.79 1.03
C GLY A 201 -20.00 0.79 0.73
N ILE A 202 -20.86 0.73 1.75
CA ILE A 202 -22.32 0.80 1.60
C ILE A 202 -22.73 2.12 0.92
N ILE A 203 -22.18 3.24 1.38
CA ILE A 203 -22.45 4.55 0.79
C ILE A 203 -21.94 4.61 -0.66
N ALA A 204 -20.77 4.04 -0.94
CA ALA A 204 -20.21 3.98 -2.30
C ALA A 204 -21.12 3.16 -3.23
N MET A 205 -21.59 1.99 -2.79
CA MET A 205 -22.55 1.16 -3.56
C MET A 205 -23.87 1.89 -3.82
N TYR A 206 -24.39 2.62 -2.83
CA TYR A 206 -25.58 3.47 -3.03
C TYR A 206 -25.37 4.46 -4.17
N TYR A 207 -24.21 5.16 -4.21
CA TYR A 207 -23.92 6.08 -5.31
C TYR A 207 -23.83 5.37 -6.65
N VAL A 208 -23.13 4.24 -6.72
CA VAL A 208 -22.92 3.52 -7.99
C VAL A 208 -24.20 2.92 -8.52
N LEU A 209 -24.95 2.19 -7.69
CA LEU A 209 -26.09 1.40 -8.14
C LEU A 209 -27.38 2.22 -8.18
N ILE A 210 -27.63 3.12 -7.21
CA ILE A 210 -28.89 3.84 -7.10
C ILE A 210 -28.77 5.23 -7.72
N LYS A 211 -27.76 6.04 -7.30
CA LYS A 211 -27.69 7.43 -7.76
C LYS A 211 -27.17 7.59 -9.19
N TRP A 212 -26.26 6.71 -9.63
CA TRP A 212 -25.72 6.72 -10.99
C TRP A 212 -26.31 5.62 -11.87
N GLU A 213 -27.17 4.76 -11.30
CA GLU A 213 -27.94 3.74 -12.00
C GLU A 213 -27.07 2.80 -12.85
N TYR A 214 -25.88 2.44 -12.38
CA TYR A 214 -25.13 1.34 -12.97
C TYR A 214 -25.80 0.02 -12.58
N LYS A 215 -26.02 -0.84 -13.58
CA LYS A 215 -26.72 -2.11 -13.36
C LYS A 215 -25.79 -3.17 -12.77
N LEU A 216 -26.31 -3.96 -11.85
CA LEU A 216 -25.65 -5.16 -11.35
C LEU A 216 -26.22 -6.37 -12.09
N TYR A 217 -25.40 -6.97 -12.96
CA TYR A 217 -25.77 -8.19 -13.69
C TYR A 217 -25.57 -9.43 -12.83
N LYS A 218 -26.33 -10.49 -13.11
CA LYS A 218 -26.21 -11.78 -12.41
C LYS A 218 -24.79 -12.37 -12.59
N PRO A 219 -24.27 -13.06 -11.57
CA PRO A 219 -22.96 -13.68 -11.67
C PRO A 219 -22.94 -14.80 -12.71
N SER A 220 -21.84 -14.88 -13.46
CA SER A 220 -21.55 -15.98 -14.37
C SER A 220 -20.17 -16.54 -14.05
N LEU A 221 -20.08 -17.81 -13.71
CA LEU A 221 -18.82 -18.45 -13.36
C LEU A 221 -17.79 -18.33 -14.51
N LYS A 222 -18.25 -18.44 -15.76
CA LYS A 222 -17.38 -18.25 -16.94
C LYS A 222 -16.81 -16.84 -17.01
N ALA A 223 -17.64 -15.82 -16.72
CA ALA A 223 -17.18 -14.42 -16.69
C ALA A 223 -16.21 -14.14 -15.53
N ILE A 224 -16.49 -14.69 -14.34
CA ILE A 224 -15.63 -14.60 -13.16
C ILE A 224 -14.23 -15.17 -13.47
N ILE A 225 -14.15 -16.42 -13.98
CA ILE A 225 -12.88 -17.07 -14.30
C ILE A 225 -12.12 -16.28 -15.39
N LYS A 226 -12.83 -15.78 -16.42
CA LYS A 226 -12.23 -14.96 -17.47
C LYS A 226 -11.63 -13.67 -16.90
N THR A 227 -12.35 -12.99 -16.01
CA THR A 227 -11.91 -11.73 -15.36
C THR A 227 -10.67 -11.98 -14.51
N ILE A 228 -10.66 -13.04 -13.70
CA ILE A 228 -9.50 -13.45 -12.90
C ILE A 228 -8.30 -13.74 -13.80
N LYS A 229 -8.47 -14.57 -14.85
CA LYS A 229 -7.39 -14.92 -15.79
C LYS A 229 -6.77 -13.70 -16.47
N ASN A 230 -7.58 -12.74 -16.88
CA ASN A 230 -7.12 -11.51 -17.54
C ASN A 230 -6.28 -10.59 -16.63
N SER A 231 -6.40 -10.74 -15.31
CA SER A 231 -5.70 -9.90 -14.32
C SER A 231 -4.55 -10.63 -13.64
N THR A 232 -4.30 -11.90 -13.94
CA THR A 232 -3.32 -12.74 -13.24
C THR A 232 -1.89 -12.19 -13.32
N ASP A 233 -1.46 -11.63 -14.45
CA ASP A 233 -0.11 -11.04 -14.57
C ASP A 233 0.07 -9.86 -13.62
N VAL A 234 -0.95 -9.04 -13.44
CA VAL A 234 -0.94 -7.91 -12.50
C VAL A 234 -0.96 -8.41 -11.07
N PHE A 235 -1.75 -9.45 -10.78
CA PHE A 235 -1.78 -10.10 -9.48
C PHE A 235 -0.38 -10.59 -9.06
N ILE A 236 0.33 -11.30 -9.94
CA ILE A 236 1.68 -11.81 -9.65
C ILE A 236 2.62 -10.64 -9.31
N ASN A 237 2.57 -9.55 -10.07
CA ASN A 237 3.40 -8.38 -9.79
C ASN A 237 3.09 -7.73 -8.42
N ASN A 238 1.82 -7.67 -8.03
CA ASN A 238 1.41 -7.11 -6.74
C ASN A 238 1.72 -8.04 -5.56
N LEU A 239 1.72 -9.36 -5.80
CA LEU A 239 1.98 -10.36 -4.78
C LEU A 239 3.47 -10.42 -4.38
N MET A 240 4.39 -10.19 -5.33
CA MET A 240 5.82 -10.38 -5.09
C MET A 240 6.37 -9.60 -3.88
N PRO A 241 6.06 -8.31 -3.67
CA PRO A 241 6.56 -7.57 -2.50
C PRO A 241 6.04 -8.11 -1.16
N THR A 242 4.89 -8.80 -1.11
CA THR A 242 4.36 -9.38 0.13
C THR A 242 5.24 -10.48 0.69
N PHE A 243 6.00 -11.18 -0.18
CA PHE A 243 6.92 -12.25 0.23
C PHE A 243 8.06 -11.80 1.15
N TYR A 244 8.43 -10.53 1.17
CA TYR A 244 9.44 -10.06 2.10
C TYR A 244 8.93 -8.97 3.07
N ASN A 245 7.85 -8.27 2.74
CA ASN A 245 7.28 -7.27 3.65
C ASN A 245 6.32 -7.92 4.65
N ALA A 246 5.14 -8.36 4.21
CA ALA A 246 4.12 -8.92 5.09
C ALA A 246 4.57 -10.26 5.69
N PHE A 247 5.28 -11.10 4.93
CA PHE A 247 5.78 -12.37 5.44
C PHE A 247 6.78 -12.19 6.58
N SER A 248 7.66 -11.18 6.53
CA SER A 248 8.59 -10.91 7.63
C SER A 248 7.87 -10.57 8.94
N THR A 249 6.75 -9.86 8.89
CA THR A 249 5.92 -9.57 10.07
C THR A 249 5.25 -10.84 10.59
N ILE A 250 4.74 -11.69 9.70
CA ILE A 250 4.14 -12.97 10.09
C ILE A 250 5.20 -13.87 10.74
N LEU A 251 6.36 -14.06 10.09
CA LEU A 251 7.45 -14.89 10.62
C LEU A 251 7.97 -14.35 11.95
N LEU A 252 8.11 -13.02 12.08
CA LEU A 252 8.51 -12.39 13.33
C LEU A 252 7.49 -12.66 14.45
N GLY A 253 6.19 -12.69 14.14
CA GLY A 253 5.14 -13.06 15.08
C GLY A 253 5.26 -14.49 15.60
N PHE A 254 5.74 -15.42 14.75
CA PHE A 254 6.00 -16.80 15.17
C PHE A 254 7.26 -16.93 16.02
N VAL A 255 8.33 -16.24 15.64
CA VAL A 255 9.67 -16.41 16.24
C VAL A 255 9.86 -15.48 17.44
N GLY A 256 9.49 -14.21 17.30
CA GLY A 256 9.75 -13.16 18.29
C GLY A 256 8.54 -12.80 19.16
N GLY A 257 7.35 -13.26 18.78
CA GLY A 257 6.10 -12.97 19.48
C GLY A 257 5.53 -11.59 19.18
N ASP A 258 4.48 -11.25 19.93
CA ASP A 258 3.68 -10.06 19.65
C ASP A 258 4.41 -8.75 19.98
N ILE A 259 5.18 -8.72 21.06
CA ILE A 259 5.99 -7.53 21.43
C ILE A 259 7.00 -7.21 20.31
N ALA A 260 7.67 -8.23 19.76
CA ALA A 260 8.63 -8.03 18.67
C ALA A 260 7.95 -7.44 17.42
N ASN A 261 6.77 -7.93 17.07
CA ASN A 261 5.97 -7.36 15.99
C ASN A 261 5.57 -5.91 16.26
N GLY A 262 5.17 -5.59 17.49
CA GLY A 262 4.82 -4.22 17.89
C GLY A 262 5.98 -3.25 17.73
N LEU A 263 7.18 -3.64 18.16
CA LEU A 263 8.41 -2.86 18.00
C LEU A 263 8.79 -2.66 16.53
N TYR A 264 8.68 -3.73 15.73
CA TYR A 264 8.96 -3.68 14.30
C TYR A 264 7.98 -2.76 13.57
N GLU A 265 6.67 -2.93 13.80
CA GLU A 265 5.63 -2.11 13.18
C GLU A 265 5.77 -0.63 13.56
N SER A 266 6.05 -0.35 14.83
CA SER A 266 6.24 1.00 15.33
C SER A 266 7.41 1.71 14.63
N GLY A 267 8.53 1.00 14.44
CA GLY A 267 9.69 1.56 13.76
C GLY A 267 9.47 1.76 12.28
N THR A 268 8.85 0.79 11.60
CA THR A 268 8.62 0.84 10.15
C THR A 268 7.58 1.89 9.75
N LYS A 269 6.68 2.30 10.63
CA LYS A 269 5.68 3.35 10.34
C LYS A 269 6.28 4.65 9.84
N PHE A 270 7.33 5.13 10.50
CA PHE A 270 8.01 6.36 10.08
C PHE A 270 8.69 6.19 8.72
N THR A 271 9.39 5.08 8.52
CA THR A 271 10.03 4.77 7.24
C THR A 271 9.00 4.69 6.10
N ASN A 272 7.85 4.06 6.36
CA ASN A 272 6.77 3.94 5.38
C ASN A 272 6.17 5.31 4.99
N MET A 273 6.10 6.27 5.92
CA MET A 273 5.68 7.64 5.61
C MET A 273 6.64 8.31 4.61
N PHE A 274 7.94 8.26 4.87
CA PHE A 274 8.94 8.86 3.97
C PHE A 274 9.04 8.11 2.63
N GLN A 275 8.84 6.80 2.62
CA GLN A 275 8.72 5.99 1.40
C GLN A 275 7.62 6.52 0.47
N GLN A 276 6.49 6.91 1.02
CA GLN A 276 5.36 7.43 0.23
C GLN A 276 5.72 8.78 -0.43
N PHE A 277 6.47 9.66 0.26
CA PHE A 277 6.97 10.89 -0.36
C PHE A 277 7.86 10.59 -1.57
N LEU A 278 8.78 9.63 -1.45
CA LEU A 278 9.60 9.19 -2.58
C LEU A 278 8.75 8.60 -3.72
N GLY A 279 7.67 7.90 -3.39
CA GLY A 279 6.69 7.39 -4.35
C GLY A 279 5.95 8.52 -5.09
N VAL A 280 5.55 9.58 -4.39
CA VAL A 280 4.93 10.78 -5.01
C VAL A 280 5.92 11.46 -5.94
N LEU A 281 7.16 11.66 -5.49
CA LEU A 281 8.22 12.24 -6.30
C LEU A 281 8.43 11.43 -7.59
N SER A 282 8.52 10.10 -7.48
CA SER A 282 8.66 9.19 -8.62
C SER A 282 7.51 9.34 -9.63
N ARG A 283 6.27 9.33 -9.15
CA ARG A 283 5.07 9.47 -10.01
C ARG A 283 4.97 10.83 -10.69
N THR A 284 5.38 11.89 -10.00
CA THR A 284 5.37 13.26 -10.55
C THR A 284 6.37 13.42 -11.70
N PHE A 285 7.55 12.82 -11.57
CA PHE A 285 8.58 12.90 -12.61
C PHE A 285 8.35 11.92 -13.78
N PHE A 286 7.60 10.87 -13.60
CA PHE A 286 7.40 9.83 -14.62
C PHE A 286 6.91 10.37 -15.97
N PRO A 287 5.85 11.20 -16.08
CA PRO A 287 5.40 11.73 -17.36
C PRO A 287 6.41 12.71 -18.00
N PHE A 288 7.15 13.44 -17.17
CA PHE A 288 8.21 14.34 -17.66
C PHE A 288 9.36 13.54 -18.28
N LEU A 289 9.84 12.51 -17.57
CA LEU A 289 10.93 11.66 -18.04
C LEU A 289 10.54 10.80 -19.25
N SER A 290 9.28 10.40 -19.37
CA SER A 290 8.76 9.69 -20.54
C SER A 290 8.90 10.51 -21.82
N ARG A 291 8.92 11.86 -21.72
CA ARG A 291 9.12 12.77 -22.84
C ARG A 291 10.55 13.29 -22.97
N LYS A 292 11.32 13.31 -21.87
CA LYS A 292 12.67 13.88 -21.81
C LYS A 292 13.59 12.99 -20.99
N ILE A 293 13.91 11.82 -21.54
CA ILE A 293 14.76 10.82 -20.86
C ILE A 293 16.19 11.33 -20.63
N ASP A 294 16.65 12.33 -21.40
CA ASP A 294 17.94 13.02 -21.24
C ASP A 294 18.05 13.69 -19.85
N LYS A 295 16.95 14.03 -19.23
CA LYS A 295 16.89 14.63 -17.88
C LYS A 295 16.89 13.59 -16.75
N HIS A 296 17.03 12.30 -17.05
CA HIS A 296 17.04 11.23 -16.05
C HIS A 296 18.13 11.43 -14.98
N ASN A 297 19.34 11.91 -15.37
CA ASN A 297 20.42 12.19 -14.40
C ASN A 297 20.04 13.29 -13.39
N LEU A 298 19.30 14.31 -13.82
CA LEU A 298 18.81 15.37 -12.92
C LEU A 298 17.83 14.78 -11.90
N TYR A 299 16.88 13.99 -12.38
CA TYR A 299 15.93 13.30 -11.50
C TYR A 299 16.63 12.35 -10.52
N ALA A 300 17.62 11.59 -11.00
CA ALA A 300 18.41 10.71 -10.16
C ALA A 300 19.10 11.46 -9.00
N LYS A 301 19.73 12.60 -9.28
CA LYS A 301 20.38 13.45 -8.25
C LYS A 301 19.36 13.95 -7.22
N ILE A 302 18.19 14.43 -7.67
CA ILE A 302 17.12 14.94 -6.78
C ILE A 302 16.62 13.79 -5.89
N ASN A 303 16.27 12.65 -6.49
CA ASN A 303 15.67 11.54 -5.74
C ASN A 303 16.65 10.90 -4.76
N ILE A 304 17.92 10.70 -5.14
CA ILE A 304 18.97 10.22 -4.22
C ILE A 304 19.20 11.25 -3.11
N GLY A 305 19.37 12.53 -3.44
CA GLY A 305 19.59 13.58 -2.44
C GLY A 305 18.43 13.64 -1.42
N THR A 306 17.19 13.57 -1.89
CA THR A 306 16.00 13.54 -1.02
C THR A 306 15.97 12.27 -0.15
N SER A 307 16.28 11.09 -0.71
CA SER A 307 16.28 9.84 0.04
C SER A 307 17.39 9.78 1.10
N VAL A 308 18.58 10.29 0.79
CA VAL A 308 19.67 10.41 1.76
C VAL A 308 19.30 11.38 2.87
N LEU A 309 18.74 12.54 2.54
CA LEU A 309 18.28 13.52 3.53
C LEU A 309 17.23 12.89 4.46
N PHE A 310 16.22 12.20 3.92
CA PHE A 310 15.19 11.53 4.70
C PHE A 310 15.75 10.41 5.58
N SER A 311 16.69 9.62 5.04
CA SER A 311 17.38 8.58 5.81
C SER A 311 18.16 9.19 6.99
N LEU A 312 18.93 10.24 6.77
CA LEU A 312 19.67 10.94 7.82
C LEU A 312 18.76 11.55 8.88
N ILE A 313 17.68 12.23 8.45
CA ILE A 313 16.69 12.79 9.37
C ILE A 313 16.13 11.68 10.28
N LEU A 314 15.70 10.55 9.71
CA LEU A 314 15.15 9.45 10.51
C LEU A 314 16.18 8.80 11.42
N ILE A 315 17.41 8.59 10.97
CA ILE A 315 18.49 8.00 11.80
C ILE A 315 18.77 8.87 13.00
N LEU A 316 18.90 10.19 12.80
CA LEU A 316 19.23 11.14 13.86
C LEU A 316 18.05 11.40 14.78
N SER A 317 16.84 11.53 14.23
CA SER A 317 15.62 11.80 15.00
C SER A 317 14.99 10.56 15.63
N ALA A 318 15.47 9.34 15.34
CA ALA A 318 14.85 8.11 15.84
C ALA A 318 14.61 8.09 17.36
N PRO A 319 15.54 8.48 18.24
CA PRO A 319 15.29 8.53 19.68
C PRO A 319 14.18 9.53 20.04
N LEU A 320 14.19 10.70 19.39
CA LEU A 320 13.21 11.76 19.61
C LEU A 320 11.80 11.31 19.15
N LEU A 321 11.72 10.67 17.98
CA LEU A 321 10.46 10.14 17.46
C LEU A 321 9.86 9.09 18.41
N VAL A 322 10.65 8.16 18.91
CA VAL A 322 10.19 7.16 19.86
C VAL A 322 9.75 7.83 21.17
N LYS A 323 10.49 8.82 21.69
CA LYS A 323 10.14 9.55 22.89
C LYS A 323 8.82 10.34 22.76
N ILE A 324 8.53 10.93 21.59
CA ILE A 324 7.33 11.76 21.36
C ILE A 324 6.11 10.88 21.13
N PHE A 325 6.25 9.87 20.26
CA PHE A 325 5.10 9.11 19.75
C PHE A 325 4.81 7.83 20.52
N TYR A 326 5.77 7.31 21.29
CA TYR A 326 5.67 6.03 21.98
C TYR A 326 6.05 6.15 23.46
N THR A 327 5.96 5.04 24.19
CA THR A 327 6.44 4.88 25.56
C THR A 327 7.86 4.29 25.60
N SER A 328 8.47 4.25 26.78
CA SER A 328 9.79 3.62 26.98
C SER A 328 9.87 2.15 26.58
N GLU A 329 8.75 1.44 26.63
CA GLU A 329 8.62 0.04 26.19
C GLU A 329 8.96 -0.16 24.69
N PHE A 330 8.85 0.90 23.89
CA PHE A 330 9.16 0.89 22.46
C PHE A 330 10.61 1.29 22.14
N SER A 331 11.51 1.39 23.12
CA SER A 331 12.89 1.84 22.93
C SER A 331 13.64 1.06 21.82
N ASN A 332 13.42 -0.23 21.71
CA ASN A 332 14.01 -1.07 20.67
C ASN A 332 13.56 -0.73 19.24
N ALA A 333 12.43 -0.01 19.07
CA ALA A 333 12.00 0.50 17.77
C ALA A 333 12.97 1.53 17.18
N ILE A 334 13.82 2.17 18.00
CA ILE A 334 14.89 3.07 17.55
C ILE A 334 15.82 2.37 16.54
N SER A 335 16.23 1.15 16.86
CA SER A 335 17.09 0.35 15.97
C SER A 335 16.38 -0.01 14.66
N VAL A 336 15.09 -0.31 14.74
CA VAL A 336 14.25 -0.59 13.55
C VAL A 336 14.18 0.65 12.65
N ILE A 337 13.89 1.84 13.21
CA ILE A 337 13.85 3.09 12.45
C ILE A 337 15.20 3.32 11.74
N ARG A 338 16.31 3.19 12.45
CA ARG A 338 17.64 3.43 11.89
C ARG A 338 17.98 2.49 10.74
N ILE A 339 17.75 1.18 10.92
CA ILE A 339 18.05 0.16 9.90
C ILE A 339 17.14 0.35 8.68
N THR A 340 15.83 0.48 8.89
CA THR A 340 14.87 0.59 7.78
C THR A 340 14.99 1.94 7.05
N SER A 341 15.48 2.99 7.68
CA SER A 341 15.73 4.28 7.02
C SER A 341 16.76 4.15 5.89
N ILE A 342 17.76 3.28 6.04
CA ILE A 342 18.74 3.02 4.98
C ILE A 342 18.04 2.44 3.74
N SER A 343 16.98 1.68 3.93
CA SER A 343 16.21 1.09 2.82
C SER A 343 15.56 2.13 1.90
N LEU A 344 15.37 3.38 2.36
CA LEU A 344 14.84 4.47 1.54
C LEU A 344 15.77 4.83 0.37
N ILE A 345 17.08 4.75 0.59
CA ILE A 345 18.09 5.02 -0.44
C ILE A 345 17.98 3.95 -1.53
N PHE A 346 17.87 2.68 -1.14
CA PHE A 346 17.73 1.58 -2.08
C PHE A 346 16.39 1.61 -2.83
N LEU A 347 15.32 2.01 -2.13
CA LEU A 347 14.03 2.23 -2.76
C LEU A 347 14.09 3.34 -3.81
N ALA A 348 14.79 4.45 -3.51
CA ALA A 348 15.01 5.53 -4.46
C ALA A 348 15.76 5.04 -5.70
N ILE A 349 16.82 4.22 -5.53
CA ILE A 349 17.56 3.61 -6.63
C ILE A 349 16.62 2.75 -7.50
N GLY A 350 15.77 1.92 -6.86
CA GLY A 350 14.76 1.13 -7.55
C GLY A 350 13.76 1.99 -8.35
N ASN A 351 13.29 3.10 -7.78
CA ASN A 351 12.40 4.05 -8.47
C ASN A 351 13.11 4.74 -9.65
N ILE A 352 14.36 5.15 -9.48
CA ILE A 352 15.14 5.85 -10.51
C ILE A 352 15.35 4.94 -11.73
N TYR A 353 15.91 3.77 -11.51
CA TYR A 353 16.31 2.88 -12.60
C TYR A 353 15.21 1.91 -13.02
N GLY A 354 14.31 1.52 -12.13
CA GLY A 354 13.16 0.67 -12.42
C GLY A 354 12.00 1.45 -13.03
N THR A 355 11.23 2.10 -12.20
CA THR A 355 10.00 2.77 -12.61
C THR A 355 10.26 3.90 -13.62
N ASN A 356 11.23 4.77 -13.32
CA ASN A 356 11.50 5.97 -14.12
C ASN A 356 12.59 5.79 -15.19
N TYR A 357 13.02 4.56 -15.45
CA TYR A 357 13.89 4.24 -16.57
C TYR A 357 13.42 2.98 -17.31
N LEU A 358 13.51 1.77 -16.71
CA LEU A 358 13.19 0.52 -17.42
C LEU A 358 11.75 0.49 -17.96
N ILE A 359 10.77 0.99 -17.22
CA ILE A 359 9.38 1.08 -17.71
C ILE A 359 9.30 2.04 -18.89
N ILE A 360 9.94 3.21 -18.79
CA ILE A 360 9.92 4.23 -19.86
C ILE A 360 10.49 3.69 -21.17
N ILE A 361 11.54 2.88 -21.09
CA ILE A 361 12.16 2.25 -22.28
C ILE A 361 11.52 0.89 -22.66
N LYS A 362 10.32 0.58 -22.13
CA LYS A 362 9.53 -0.63 -22.42
C LYS A 362 10.26 -1.94 -22.07
N LYS A 363 10.96 -1.96 -20.93
CA LYS A 363 11.64 -3.14 -20.36
C LYS A 363 10.97 -3.64 -19.06
N GLU A 364 9.65 -3.57 -18.99
CA GLU A 364 8.83 -3.98 -17.83
C GLU A 364 9.07 -5.43 -17.43
N LYS A 365 9.21 -6.33 -18.42
CA LYS A 365 9.50 -7.76 -18.17
C LYS A 365 10.81 -7.95 -17.38
N GLN A 366 11.82 -7.12 -17.68
CA GLN A 366 13.09 -7.17 -16.97
C GLN A 366 12.94 -6.71 -15.52
N LEU A 367 12.25 -5.59 -15.30
CA LEU A 367 11.95 -5.10 -13.96
C LEU A 367 11.16 -6.15 -13.15
N ARG A 368 10.14 -6.75 -13.74
CA ARG A 368 9.37 -7.83 -13.12
C ARG A 368 10.26 -8.98 -12.67
N ASN A 369 11.14 -9.46 -13.54
CA ASN A 369 12.02 -10.59 -13.20
C ASN A 369 12.99 -10.22 -12.07
N ILE A 370 13.54 -9.00 -12.05
CA ILE A 370 14.39 -8.51 -10.97
C ILE A 370 13.61 -8.45 -9.66
N THR A 371 12.38 -7.92 -9.69
CA THR A 371 11.51 -7.87 -8.50
C THR A 371 11.21 -9.25 -7.97
N LEU A 372 10.88 -10.21 -8.85
CA LEU A 372 10.60 -11.59 -8.48
C LEU A 372 11.82 -12.25 -7.81
N VAL A 373 12.99 -12.17 -8.44
CA VAL A 373 14.24 -12.74 -7.88
C VAL A 373 14.56 -12.10 -6.53
N SER A 374 14.51 -10.78 -6.43
CA SER A 374 14.79 -10.07 -5.18
C SER A 374 13.80 -10.46 -4.07
N SER A 375 12.51 -10.63 -4.41
CA SER A 375 11.48 -11.03 -3.43
C SER A 375 11.68 -12.46 -2.94
N ILE A 376 12.06 -13.40 -3.81
CA ILE A 376 12.39 -14.77 -3.42
C ILE A 376 13.64 -14.81 -2.52
N ILE A 377 14.69 -14.06 -2.86
CA ILE A 377 15.87 -13.93 -2.00
C ILE A 377 15.46 -13.36 -0.64
N GLY A 378 14.65 -12.28 -0.63
CA GLY A 378 14.13 -11.69 0.60
C GLY A 378 13.35 -12.68 1.46
N PHE A 379 12.51 -13.49 0.85
CA PHE A 379 11.79 -14.57 1.52
C PHE A 379 12.75 -15.60 2.15
N ILE A 380 13.74 -16.09 1.41
CA ILE A 380 14.70 -17.08 1.88
C ILE A 380 15.53 -16.54 3.04
N ILE A 381 16.08 -15.32 2.92
CA ILE A 381 16.93 -14.74 3.96
C ILE A 381 16.13 -14.34 5.22
N SER A 382 14.79 -14.21 5.11
CA SER A 382 13.96 -13.87 6.26
C SER A 382 14.07 -14.92 7.37
N PHE A 383 14.20 -16.20 7.03
CA PHE A 383 14.31 -17.28 8.01
C PHE A 383 15.56 -17.12 8.89
N PRO A 384 16.80 -17.18 8.37
CA PRO A 384 17.98 -17.08 9.21
C PRO A 384 18.11 -15.73 9.92
N LEU A 385 17.74 -14.62 9.27
CA LEU A 385 17.87 -13.31 9.88
C LEU A 385 16.88 -13.09 11.02
N ILE A 386 15.63 -13.46 10.86
CA ILE A 386 14.61 -13.29 11.91
C ILE A 386 14.86 -14.27 13.06
N TYR A 387 15.22 -15.52 12.77
CA TYR A 387 15.59 -16.49 13.81
C TYR A 387 16.76 -16.02 14.65
N ARG A 388 17.81 -15.44 14.02
CA ARG A 388 19.03 -15.04 14.73
C ARG A 388 18.92 -13.68 15.40
N TYR A 389 18.26 -12.71 14.77
CA TYR A 389 18.29 -11.31 15.20
C TYR A 389 16.91 -10.73 15.53
N ASN A 390 15.86 -11.54 15.52
CA ASN A 390 14.51 -11.16 15.92
C ASN A 390 14.03 -9.88 15.20
N VAL A 391 13.64 -8.85 15.94
CA VAL A 391 13.17 -7.55 15.43
C VAL A 391 14.16 -6.89 14.47
N ILE A 392 15.45 -6.93 14.82
CA ILE A 392 16.53 -6.40 13.98
C ILE A 392 16.62 -7.21 12.68
N GLY A 393 16.45 -8.54 12.77
CA GLY A 393 16.42 -9.41 11.61
C GLY A 393 15.35 -9.04 10.60
N ALA A 394 14.13 -8.77 11.05
CA ALA A 394 13.04 -8.32 10.18
C ALA A 394 13.37 -6.97 9.50
N ALA A 395 13.97 -6.02 10.21
CA ALA A 395 14.41 -4.75 9.65
C ALA A 395 15.52 -4.94 8.59
N LEU A 396 16.46 -5.85 8.85
CA LEU A 396 17.53 -6.20 7.90
C LEU A 396 16.98 -6.87 6.64
N VAL A 397 16.00 -7.78 6.77
CA VAL A 397 15.35 -8.44 5.60
C VAL A 397 14.84 -7.40 4.61
N VAL A 398 14.06 -6.43 5.07
CA VAL A 398 13.49 -5.38 4.21
C VAL A 398 14.60 -4.53 3.60
N THR A 399 15.61 -4.17 4.40
CA THR A 399 16.70 -3.29 3.94
C THR A 399 17.58 -3.99 2.91
N ILE A 400 17.97 -5.25 3.16
CA ILE A 400 18.80 -6.04 2.24
C ILE A 400 18.02 -6.35 0.95
N THR A 401 16.75 -6.75 1.06
CA THR A 401 15.93 -7.06 -0.12
C THR A 401 15.75 -5.85 -1.03
N ARG A 402 15.49 -4.66 -0.45
CA ARG A 402 15.44 -3.41 -1.19
C ARG A 402 16.80 -3.05 -1.78
N GLY A 403 17.89 -3.36 -1.07
CA GLY A 403 19.26 -3.23 -1.55
C GLY A 403 19.50 -4.05 -2.81
N ILE A 404 19.18 -5.33 -2.76
CA ILE A 404 19.30 -6.26 -3.90
C ILE A 404 18.46 -5.75 -5.07
N LEU A 405 17.19 -5.41 -4.84
CA LEU A 405 16.28 -4.89 -5.86
C LEU A 405 16.83 -3.62 -6.52
N GLY A 406 17.25 -2.65 -5.72
CA GLY A 406 17.78 -1.37 -6.21
C GLY A 406 19.08 -1.55 -6.99
N ILE A 407 20.03 -2.32 -6.46
CA ILE A 407 21.34 -2.55 -7.09
C ILE A 407 21.18 -3.33 -8.41
N MET A 408 20.39 -4.41 -8.40
CA MET A 408 20.13 -5.19 -9.63
C MET A 408 19.46 -4.33 -10.70
N THR A 409 18.46 -3.52 -10.31
CA THR A 409 17.75 -2.63 -11.23
C THR A 409 18.71 -1.59 -11.81
N MET A 410 19.56 -0.98 -10.98
CA MET A 410 20.59 -0.03 -11.43
C MET A 410 21.60 -0.69 -12.38
N TYR A 411 22.08 -1.88 -12.04
CA TYR A 411 23.04 -2.61 -12.87
C TYR A 411 22.49 -2.88 -14.28
N HIS A 412 21.29 -3.43 -14.35
CA HIS A 412 20.64 -3.72 -15.64
C HIS A 412 20.33 -2.47 -16.44
N ALA A 413 19.86 -1.40 -15.82
CA ALA A 413 19.60 -0.14 -16.50
C ALA A 413 20.90 0.48 -17.03
N LYS A 414 21.97 0.53 -16.23
CA LYS A 414 23.26 1.05 -16.68
C LYS A 414 23.90 0.24 -17.81
N LYS A 415 23.73 -1.09 -17.81
CA LYS A 415 24.16 -1.96 -18.90
C LYS A 415 23.46 -1.58 -20.23
N ILE A 416 22.16 -1.30 -20.18
CA ILE A 416 21.40 -0.85 -21.37
C ILE A 416 21.88 0.54 -21.81
N ILE A 417 22.06 1.48 -20.87
CA ILE A 417 22.56 2.82 -21.19
C ILE A 417 23.92 2.77 -21.88
N LYS A 418 24.80 1.87 -21.42
CA LYS A 418 26.14 1.70 -22.04
C LYS A 418 26.08 1.14 -23.46
N ASN A 419 25.12 0.25 -23.72
CA ASN A 419 24.96 -0.37 -25.05
C ASN A 419 24.24 0.55 -26.07
N LEU A 420 23.63 1.65 -25.60
CA LEU A 420 22.97 2.66 -26.45
C LEU A 420 23.86 3.86 -26.76
N LYS A 421 25.02 3.97 -26.12
CA LYS A 421 26.11 4.93 -26.43
C LYS A 421 27.14 4.30 -27.35
#